data_bbff96822bbaa22a1b3a5df5cb9ffa3a
#
_entry.id   bbff96822bbaa22a1b3a5df5cb9ffa3a
#
_cell.length_a   1.000
_cell.length_b   1.000
_cell.length_c   1.000
_cell.angle_alpha   90.00
_cell.angle_beta   90.00
_cell.angle_gamma   90.00
#
_symmetry.space_group_name_H-M   'P 1'
#
loop_
_entity.id
_entity.type
_entity.pdbx_description
1 polymer ?
#
loop_
_entity_poly.entity_id
_entity_poly.type
_entity_poly.pdbx_seq_one_letter_code
_entity_poly.pdbx_strand_id
1 'polypeptide(L)'
;MGGRGSSSGLAAKNQQPPAPPMPKLQPDVDQNGFSDTDNSPFHDLYNGRNYYNQQNLDIDTRTALQDYLDPNTVGSSLYNFSQNMNHAVATGQKLSAQQQFAWDSITGAMHNLGYNVNLTRYDHGDFLDARLSGAGVAGGHSGLSVSQLKAALVGQTYTDARILSTSYNNFKNATNADTFTSREVKITYKAKASTQALMPGDGPGGRFGEILLGPSGTKGHNTYKIVDVKTTGQKARPKGGSTSNRTLTQIEVVVEVG
;
A
#
# COMPACT_ATOMS: atom_id res chain seq x y z
N MET A 1 -12.52 -52.36 27.58
CA MET A 1 -12.87 -51.53 26.44
C MET A 1 -12.78 -50.07 26.89
N GLY A 2 -11.67 -49.41 26.54
CA GLY A 2 -11.42 -48.03 26.97
C GLY A 2 -11.62 -47.09 25.76
N GLY A 3 -12.65 -46.24 25.84
CA GLY A 3 -12.88 -45.17 24.86
C GLY A 3 -11.96 -44.02 25.13
N ARG A 4 -11.05 -43.71 24.19
CA ARG A 4 -10.27 -42.47 24.20
C ARG A 4 -11.11 -41.36 23.57
N GLY A 5 -11.59 -40.46 24.38
CA GLY A 5 -12.17 -39.22 23.93
C GLY A 5 -11.08 -38.29 23.39
N SER A 6 -11.09 -38.02 22.08
CA SER A 6 -10.27 -36.98 21.47
C SER A 6 -10.91 -35.62 21.76
N SER A 7 -10.37 -34.88 22.70
CA SER A 7 -10.68 -33.46 22.86
C SER A 7 -9.93 -32.69 21.80
N SER A 8 -10.60 -32.34 20.69
CA SER A 8 -10.15 -31.33 19.77
C SER A 8 -10.24 -29.96 20.46
N GLY A 9 -9.17 -29.57 21.14
CA GLY A 9 -8.98 -28.22 21.61
C GLY A 9 -8.82 -27.29 20.41
N LEU A 10 -9.90 -26.63 20.03
CA LEU A 10 -9.83 -25.44 19.19
C LEU A 10 -9.00 -24.41 19.97
N ALA A 11 -7.76 -24.22 19.51
CA ALA A 11 -6.94 -23.12 20.03
C ALA A 11 -7.75 -21.83 19.89
N ALA A 12 -8.05 -21.21 21.02
CA ALA A 12 -8.67 -19.89 21.06
C ALA A 12 -7.74 -18.97 20.23
N LYS A 13 -8.25 -18.45 19.10
CA LYS A 13 -7.56 -17.41 18.36
C LYS A 13 -7.28 -16.30 19.38
N ASN A 14 -6.00 -16.05 19.65
CA ASN A 14 -5.57 -14.92 20.45
C ASN A 14 -6.18 -13.67 19.83
N GLN A 15 -7.25 -13.16 20.44
CA GLN A 15 -7.76 -11.86 20.08
C GLN A 15 -6.68 -10.86 20.46
N GLN A 16 -6.07 -10.26 19.46
CA GLN A 16 -5.09 -9.21 19.63
C GLN A 16 -5.74 -8.12 20.53
N PRO A 17 -5.08 -7.70 21.61
CA PRO A 17 -5.63 -6.67 22.47
C PRO A 17 -5.95 -5.42 21.64
N PRO A 18 -7.04 -4.70 21.93
CA PRO A 18 -7.37 -3.49 21.19
C PRO A 18 -6.19 -2.53 21.24
N ALA A 19 -5.87 -1.93 20.08
CA ALA A 19 -4.80 -0.95 20.01
C ALA A 19 -5.03 0.14 21.09
N PRO A 20 -3.98 0.55 21.82
CA PRO A 20 -4.12 1.59 22.82
C PRO A 20 -4.74 2.84 22.18
N PRO A 21 -5.57 3.59 22.92
CA PRO A 21 -6.14 4.83 22.41
C PRO A 21 -5.00 5.74 21.96
N MET A 22 -5.06 6.16 20.71
CA MET A 22 -4.04 7.07 20.16
C MET A 22 -4.09 8.40 20.90
N PRO A 23 -2.94 9.02 21.17
CA PRO A 23 -2.92 10.40 21.65
C PRO A 23 -3.76 11.26 20.70
N LYS A 24 -4.60 12.14 21.25
CA LYS A 24 -5.35 13.13 20.48
C LYS A 24 -4.39 14.25 20.03
N LEU A 25 -3.38 13.90 19.23
CA LEU A 25 -2.61 14.88 18.50
C LEU A 25 -3.47 15.32 17.33
N GLN A 26 -3.74 16.62 17.23
CA GLN A 26 -4.29 17.21 16.01
C GLN A 26 -3.09 17.40 15.07
N PRO A 27 -2.90 16.56 14.05
CA PRO A 27 -1.90 16.85 13.04
C PRO A 27 -2.30 18.13 12.31
N ASP A 28 -1.31 18.90 11.83
CA ASP A 28 -1.59 19.91 10.82
C ASP A 28 -2.24 19.20 9.63
N VAL A 29 -3.48 19.52 9.38
CA VAL A 29 -4.27 18.92 8.32
C VAL A 29 -4.45 19.94 7.18
N ASP A 30 -4.47 19.44 5.95
CA ASP A 30 -4.83 20.26 4.81
C ASP A 30 -6.28 20.78 4.93
N GLN A 31 -6.71 21.66 4.02
CA GLN A 31 -8.07 22.22 4.01
C GLN A 31 -9.18 21.16 3.94
N ASN A 32 -8.84 19.90 3.62
CA ASN A 32 -9.76 18.77 3.54
C ASN A 32 -9.66 17.84 4.75
N GLY A 33 -8.89 18.20 5.78
CA GLY A 33 -8.74 17.42 7.01
C GLY A 33 -7.75 16.25 6.91
N PHE A 34 -6.84 16.24 5.91
CA PHE A 34 -5.80 15.23 5.77
C PHE A 34 -4.47 15.76 6.27
N SER A 35 -3.77 14.95 7.07
CA SER A 35 -2.43 15.25 7.53
C SER A 35 -1.45 15.31 6.36
N ASP A 36 -0.69 16.39 6.28
CA ASP A 36 0.41 16.48 5.33
C ASP A 36 1.60 15.66 5.83
N THR A 37 2.33 15.09 4.89
CA THR A 37 3.26 13.99 5.10
C THR A 37 4.55 14.35 5.81
N ASP A 38 4.83 15.62 6.02
CA ASP A 38 6.07 16.10 6.63
C ASP A 38 5.93 16.48 8.11
N ASN A 39 4.78 16.24 8.72
CA ASN A 39 4.47 16.74 10.04
C ASN A 39 4.95 15.84 11.17
N SER A 40 5.68 16.44 12.09
CA SER A 40 6.15 15.85 13.33
C SER A 40 5.08 15.05 14.10
N PRO A 41 3.82 15.51 14.29
CA PRO A 41 2.81 14.74 14.99
C PRO A 41 2.45 13.41 14.33
N PHE A 42 2.41 13.38 12.99
CA PHE A 42 2.15 12.12 12.28
C PHE A 42 3.33 11.15 12.39
N HIS A 43 4.54 11.66 12.34
CA HIS A 43 5.75 10.87 12.54
C HIS A 43 5.77 10.20 13.92
N ASP A 44 5.37 10.92 14.96
CA ASP A 44 5.30 10.37 16.33
C ASP A 44 4.22 9.31 16.45
N LEU A 45 3.06 9.53 15.84
CA LEU A 45 1.99 8.53 15.75
C LEU A 45 2.44 7.27 15.02
N TYR A 46 3.12 7.45 13.89
CA TYR A 46 3.66 6.35 13.11
C TYR A 46 4.69 5.55 13.91
N ASN A 47 5.63 6.21 14.56
CA ASN A 47 6.64 5.56 15.39
C ASN A 47 6.02 4.84 16.58
N GLY A 48 5.04 5.43 17.23
CA GLY A 48 4.31 4.80 18.32
C GLY A 48 3.56 3.54 17.86
N ARG A 49 2.96 3.57 16.67
CA ARG A 49 2.30 2.41 16.07
C ARG A 49 3.29 1.33 15.66
N ASN A 50 4.40 1.69 15.07
CA ASN A 50 5.47 0.75 14.72
C ASN A 50 6.01 0.05 15.97
N TYR A 51 6.29 0.81 17.00
CA TYR A 51 6.71 0.23 18.28
C TYR A 51 5.68 -0.73 18.85
N TYR A 52 4.38 -0.35 18.82
CA TYR A 52 3.29 -1.21 19.26
C TYR A 52 3.21 -2.48 18.41
N ASN A 53 3.28 -2.37 17.09
CA ASN A 53 3.22 -3.52 16.19
C ASN A 53 4.36 -4.49 16.43
N GLN A 54 5.59 -4.00 16.61
CA GLN A 54 6.74 -4.85 16.94
C GLN A 54 6.53 -5.69 18.21
N GLN A 55 5.87 -5.11 19.21
CA GLN A 55 5.63 -5.80 20.46
C GLN A 55 4.41 -6.73 20.43
N ASN A 56 3.42 -6.43 19.59
CA ASN A 56 2.10 -7.02 19.66
C ASN A 56 1.67 -7.81 18.41
N LEU A 57 2.34 -7.66 17.27
CA LEU A 57 2.11 -8.58 16.15
C LEU A 57 2.61 -9.98 16.53
N ASP A 58 1.78 -10.98 16.21
CA ASP A 58 2.19 -12.37 16.38
C ASP A 58 3.42 -12.73 15.54
N ILE A 59 4.06 -13.85 15.87
CA ILE A 59 5.29 -14.29 15.19
C ILE A 59 5.04 -14.57 13.71
N ASP A 60 3.87 -15.08 13.37
CA ASP A 60 3.50 -15.43 12.01
C ASP A 60 3.36 -14.18 11.14
N THR A 61 2.67 -13.16 11.65
CA THR A 61 2.54 -11.86 10.96
C THR A 61 3.89 -11.17 10.80
N ARG A 62 4.76 -11.19 11.80
CA ARG A 62 6.11 -10.63 11.69
C ARG A 62 6.96 -11.34 10.65
N THR A 63 6.90 -12.67 10.62
CA THR A 63 7.61 -13.49 9.61
C THR A 63 7.07 -13.19 8.21
N ALA A 64 5.75 -13.15 8.05
CA ALA A 64 5.11 -12.81 6.79
C ALA A 64 5.48 -11.42 6.28
N LEU A 65 5.55 -10.42 7.17
CA LEU A 65 5.98 -9.06 6.84
C LEU A 65 7.46 -9.02 6.42
N GLN A 66 8.32 -9.78 7.10
CA GLN A 66 9.71 -9.88 6.73
C GLN A 66 9.88 -10.45 5.32
N ASP A 67 9.19 -11.54 4.99
CA ASP A 67 9.20 -12.13 3.66
C ASP A 67 8.65 -11.18 2.59
N TYR A 68 7.62 -10.40 2.96
CA TYR A 68 6.96 -9.46 2.05
C TYR A 68 7.82 -8.22 1.75
N LEU A 69 8.49 -7.68 2.76
CA LEU A 69 9.16 -6.37 2.69
C LEU A 69 10.65 -6.44 2.36
N ASP A 70 11.31 -7.57 2.67
CA ASP A 70 12.74 -7.71 2.44
C ASP A 70 13.04 -8.56 1.20
N PRO A 71 13.37 -7.93 0.07
CA PRO A 71 13.74 -8.65 -1.14
C PRO A 71 15.06 -9.41 -1.01
N ASN A 72 15.86 -9.16 0.05
CA ASN A 72 17.18 -9.75 0.22
C ASN A 72 17.24 -10.91 1.21
N THR A 73 16.14 -11.20 1.92
CA THR A 73 16.16 -12.14 3.05
C THR A 73 16.32 -13.58 2.65
N VAL A 74 16.01 -13.98 1.44
CA VAL A 74 16.18 -15.38 1.02
C VAL A 74 16.50 -15.45 -0.46
N GLY A 75 17.57 -16.09 -0.81
CA GLY A 75 18.08 -16.42 -2.14
C GLY A 75 17.20 -16.08 -3.36
N SER A 76 17.74 -16.11 -4.52
CA SER A 76 17.20 -15.61 -5.79
C SER A 76 15.70 -15.91 -6.10
N SER A 77 15.07 -16.83 -5.39
CA SER A 77 13.65 -17.18 -5.58
C SER A 77 12.65 -16.24 -4.90
N LEU A 78 13.06 -15.46 -3.89
CA LEU A 78 12.16 -14.53 -3.19
C LEU A 78 12.31 -13.06 -3.63
N TYR A 79 13.26 -12.75 -4.50
CA TYR A 79 13.47 -11.39 -5.02
C TYR A 79 12.17 -10.72 -5.54
N ASN A 80 11.16 -11.49 -5.88
CA ASN A 80 9.87 -11.01 -6.36
C ASN A 80 8.69 -11.55 -5.53
N PHE A 81 8.90 -11.99 -4.28
CA PHE A 81 7.86 -12.66 -3.51
C PHE A 81 6.58 -11.83 -3.41
N SER A 82 6.68 -10.59 -2.94
CA SER A 82 5.52 -9.69 -2.84
C SER A 82 4.91 -9.35 -4.20
N GLN A 83 5.72 -9.18 -5.24
CA GLN A 83 5.23 -8.91 -6.59
C GLN A 83 4.49 -10.11 -7.17
N ASN A 84 5.05 -11.32 -7.04
CA ASN A 84 4.43 -12.55 -7.51
C ASN A 84 3.15 -12.86 -6.75
N MET A 85 3.14 -12.66 -5.43
CA MET A 85 1.94 -12.83 -4.60
C MET A 85 0.84 -11.85 -5.03
N ASN A 86 1.16 -10.56 -5.15
CA ASN A 86 0.22 -9.54 -5.58
C ASN A 86 -0.27 -9.78 -7.02
N HIS A 87 0.60 -10.26 -7.92
CA HIS A 87 0.21 -10.63 -9.29
C HIS A 87 -0.77 -11.80 -9.28
N ALA A 88 -0.48 -12.85 -8.52
CA ALA A 88 -1.36 -14.02 -8.42
C ALA A 88 -2.75 -13.63 -7.90
N VAL A 89 -2.81 -12.80 -6.85
CA VAL A 89 -4.08 -12.29 -6.31
C VAL A 89 -4.83 -11.46 -7.34
N ALA A 90 -4.15 -10.53 -8.03
CA ALA A 90 -4.76 -9.66 -9.03
C ALA A 90 -5.32 -10.42 -10.25
N THR A 91 -4.73 -11.57 -10.58
CA THR A 91 -5.12 -12.39 -11.74
C THR A 91 -5.98 -13.60 -11.36
N GLY A 92 -6.31 -13.76 -10.08
CA GLY A 92 -7.07 -14.92 -9.60
C GLY A 92 -6.29 -16.25 -9.65
N GLN A 93 -4.96 -16.19 -9.74
CA GLN A 93 -4.11 -17.38 -9.70
C GLN A 93 -3.99 -17.90 -8.27
N LYS A 94 -3.80 -19.23 -8.16
CA LYS A 94 -3.61 -19.88 -6.87
C LYS A 94 -2.27 -19.47 -6.25
N LEU A 95 -2.31 -19.03 -5.00
CA LEU A 95 -1.12 -18.76 -4.20
C LEU A 95 -0.40 -20.07 -3.85
N SER A 96 0.93 -20.05 -3.77
CA SER A 96 1.69 -21.11 -3.12
C SER A 96 1.36 -21.15 -1.61
N ALA A 97 1.69 -22.24 -0.94
CA ALA A 97 1.43 -22.34 0.51
C ALA A 97 2.10 -21.20 1.32
N GLN A 98 3.33 -20.83 0.96
CA GLN A 98 4.05 -19.72 1.60
C GLN A 98 3.41 -18.37 1.29
N GLN A 99 2.99 -18.14 0.05
CA GLN A 99 2.29 -16.91 -0.33
C GLN A 99 0.92 -16.82 0.35
N GLN A 100 0.18 -17.92 0.45
CA GLN A 100 -1.10 -17.96 1.15
C GLN A 100 -0.93 -17.65 2.64
N PHE A 101 0.07 -18.26 3.29
CA PHE A 101 0.41 -17.97 4.67
C PHE A 101 0.71 -16.46 4.89
N ALA A 102 1.58 -15.89 4.03
CA ALA A 102 1.92 -14.47 4.14
C ALA A 102 0.72 -13.57 3.86
N TRP A 103 -0.10 -13.91 2.88
CA TRP A 103 -1.33 -13.20 2.55
C TRP A 103 -2.30 -13.18 3.73
N ASP A 104 -2.60 -14.36 4.29
CA ASP A 104 -3.56 -14.50 5.39
C ASP A 104 -3.08 -13.78 6.66
N SER A 105 -1.79 -13.89 6.98
CA SER A 105 -1.19 -13.24 8.14
C SER A 105 -1.22 -11.71 8.01
N ILE A 106 -0.81 -11.17 6.86
CA ILE A 106 -0.77 -9.71 6.65
C ILE A 106 -2.19 -9.14 6.58
N THR A 107 -3.08 -9.75 5.80
CA THR A 107 -4.46 -9.25 5.66
C THR A 107 -5.28 -9.45 6.94
N GLY A 108 -5.01 -10.51 7.69
CA GLY A 108 -5.61 -10.75 9.01
C GLY A 108 -5.21 -9.70 10.05
N ALA A 109 -4.03 -9.12 9.93
CA ALA A 109 -3.53 -8.06 10.80
C ALA A 109 -3.94 -6.64 10.37
N MET A 110 -4.55 -6.47 9.19
CA MET A 110 -5.05 -5.18 8.72
C MET A 110 -6.14 -4.64 9.65
N HIS A 111 -6.08 -3.36 9.95
CA HIS A 111 -7.02 -2.66 10.82
C HIS A 111 -7.30 -1.25 10.29
N ASN A 112 -8.29 -0.58 10.88
CA ASN A 112 -8.54 0.82 10.54
C ASN A 112 -7.31 1.67 10.82
N LEU A 113 -6.95 2.54 9.88
CA LEU A 113 -5.83 3.46 10.01
C LEU A 113 -5.98 4.38 11.24
N GLY A 114 -7.20 4.81 11.54
CA GLY A 114 -7.55 5.57 12.75
C GLY A 114 -7.45 7.08 12.60
N TYR A 115 -6.87 7.58 11.51
CA TYR A 115 -6.77 9.02 11.19
C TYR A 115 -6.68 9.21 9.68
N ASN A 116 -7.01 10.42 9.23
CA ASN A 116 -6.90 10.79 7.83
C ASN A 116 -5.44 11.16 7.50
N VAL A 117 -4.90 10.63 6.42
CA VAL A 117 -3.52 10.88 6.01
C VAL A 117 -3.37 10.80 4.50
N ASN A 118 -2.47 11.62 3.95
CA ASN A 118 -2.02 11.49 2.57
C ASN A 118 -0.88 10.48 2.50
N LEU A 119 -1.06 9.44 1.68
CA LEU A 119 -0.05 8.42 1.42
C LEU A 119 0.40 8.51 -0.02
N THR A 120 1.67 8.28 -0.26
CA THR A 120 2.25 8.36 -1.60
C THR A 120 2.71 6.98 -2.07
N ARG A 121 2.47 6.69 -3.34
CA ARG A 121 3.05 5.58 -4.08
C ARG A 121 3.54 6.08 -5.43
N TYR A 122 4.64 5.56 -5.90
CA TYR A 122 5.12 5.79 -7.26
C TYR A 122 4.96 4.52 -8.09
N ASP A 123 4.38 4.66 -9.27
CA ASP A 123 4.10 3.55 -10.18
C ASP A 123 4.51 3.90 -11.62
N HIS A 124 4.44 2.93 -12.51
CA HIS A 124 4.66 3.12 -13.94
C HIS A 124 3.35 3.46 -14.66
N GLY A 125 3.46 3.83 -15.92
CA GLY A 125 2.31 4.15 -16.78
C GLY A 125 1.25 3.07 -16.87
N ASP A 126 1.62 1.81 -16.61
CA ASP A 126 0.70 0.65 -16.55
C ASP A 126 -0.49 0.90 -15.59
N PHE A 127 -0.29 1.71 -14.54
CA PHE A 127 -1.39 2.11 -13.65
C PHE A 127 -2.46 2.91 -14.40
N LEU A 128 -2.03 3.89 -15.20
CA LEU A 128 -2.95 4.72 -16.01
C LEU A 128 -3.61 3.87 -17.09
N ASP A 129 -2.86 3.03 -17.78
CA ASP A 129 -3.37 2.18 -18.85
C ASP A 129 -4.47 1.23 -18.35
N ALA A 130 -4.28 0.63 -17.20
CA ALA A 130 -5.29 -0.22 -16.58
C ALA A 130 -6.58 0.54 -16.25
N ARG A 131 -6.48 1.79 -15.78
CA ARG A 131 -7.64 2.63 -15.45
C ARG A 131 -8.34 3.15 -16.72
N LEU A 132 -7.58 3.54 -17.73
CA LEU A 132 -8.12 3.96 -19.03
C LEU A 132 -8.88 2.81 -19.72
N SER A 133 -8.31 1.60 -19.70
CA SER A 133 -8.98 0.40 -20.20
C SER A 133 -10.30 0.15 -19.47
N GLY A 134 -10.33 0.30 -18.14
CA GLY A 134 -11.56 0.22 -17.34
C GLY A 134 -12.59 1.29 -17.70
N ALA A 135 -12.15 2.45 -18.23
CA ALA A 135 -13.00 3.52 -18.74
C ALA A 135 -13.42 3.33 -20.21
N GLY A 136 -13.00 2.25 -20.86
CA GLY A 136 -13.26 2.03 -22.28
C GLY A 136 -12.40 2.87 -23.24
N VAL A 137 -11.31 3.48 -22.74
CA VAL A 137 -10.36 4.26 -23.56
C VAL A 137 -9.28 3.34 -24.09
N ALA A 138 -9.25 3.15 -25.41
CA ALA A 138 -8.23 2.36 -26.09
C ALA A 138 -6.94 3.16 -26.30
N GLY A 139 -5.80 2.46 -26.43
CA GLY A 139 -4.52 3.06 -26.85
C GLY A 139 -3.61 3.51 -25.71
N GLY A 140 -4.02 3.34 -24.44
CA GLY A 140 -3.21 3.69 -23.28
C GLY A 140 -3.03 5.19 -23.04
N HIS A 141 -2.20 5.55 -22.06
CA HIS A 141 -1.99 6.94 -21.64
C HIS A 141 -1.03 7.73 -22.53
N SER A 142 -0.18 7.03 -23.28
CA SER A 142 0.83 7.66 -24.14
C SER A 142 0.17 8.49 -25.23
N GLY A 143 0.43 9.80 -25.21
CA GLY A 143 -0.15 10.74 -26.18
C GLY A 143 -1.42 11.45 -25.70
N LEU A 144 -1.98 11.07 -24.56
CA LEU A 144 -3.08 11.81 -23.95
C LEU A 144 -2.53 13.01 -23.16
N SER A 145 -3.18 14.15 -23.32
CA SER A 145 -2.93 15.33 -22.46
C SER A 145 -3.47 15.07 -21.05
N VAL A 146 -2.96 15.83 -20.08
CA VAL A 146 -3.46 15.77 -18.69
C VAL A 146 -4.97 16.07 -18.62
N SER A 147 -5.46 16.98 -19.45
CA SER A 147 -6.89 17.29 -19.53
C SER A 147 -7.71 16.09 -19.98
N GLN A 148 -7.22 15.34 -20.98
CA GLN A 148 -7.88 14.12 -21.46
C GLN A 148 -7.82 13.00 -20.41
N LEU A 149 -6.67 12.83 -19.74
CA LEU A 149 -6.55 11.88 -18.62
C LEU A 149 -7.52 12.23 -17.50
N LYS A 150 -7.58 13.51 -17.12
CA LYS A 150 -8.51 14.00 -16.09
C LYS A 150 -9.97 13.72 -16.47
N ALA A 151 -10.35 14.03 -17.70
CA ALA A 151 -11.72 13.81 -18.19
C ALA A 151 -12.09 12.30 -18.19
N ALA A 152 -11.13 11.43 -18.50
CA ALA A 152 -11.36 9.99 -18.56
C ALA A 152 -11.37 9.31 -17.18
N LEU A 153 -10.56 9.78 -16.24
CA LEU A 153 -10.27 9.04 -15.00
C LEU A 153 -10.97 9.59 -13.77
N VAL A 154 -11.22 10.91 -13.69
CA VAL A 154 -11.85 11.50 -12.49
C VAL A 154 -13.29 11.00 -12.34
N GLY A 155 -13.63 10.60 -11.12
CA GLY A 155 -14.91 10.00 -10.77
C GLY A 155 -14.92 8.47 -10.82
N GLN A 156 -13.93 7.84 -11.46
CA GLN A 156 -13.86 6.37 -11.46
C GLN A 156 -13.63 5.84 -10.04
N THR A 157 -14.33 4.75 -9.75
CA THR A 157 -14.17 3.97 -8.51
C THR A 157 -13.70 2.58 -8.86
N TYR A 158 -12.76 2.07 -8.08
CA TYR A 158 -12.23 0.71 -8.24
C TYR A 158 -11.90 0.08 -6.89
N THR A 159 -11.76 -1.22 -6.87
CA THR A 159 -11.17 -1.99 -5.78
C THR A 159 -9.84 -2.56 -6.22
N ASP A 160 -8.93 -2.74 -5.30
CA ASP A 160 -7.67 -3.42 -5.56
C ASP A 160 -7.54 -4.60 -4.59
N ALA A 161 -7.38 -5.77 -5.12
CA ALA A 161 -7.23 -6.99 -4.32
C ALA A 161 -5.83 -7.12 -3.72
N ARG A 162 -4.86 -6.34 -4.20
CA ARG A 162 -3.44 -6.41 -3.81
C ARG A 162 -3.19 -5.70 -2.48
N ILE A 163 -2.10 -6.08 -1.85
CA ILE A 163 -1.48 -5.27 -0.80
C ILE A 163 -0.63 -4.19 -1.48
N LEU A 164 -0.95 -2.93 -1.22
CA LEU A 164 -0.29 -1.77 -1.82
C LEU A 164 0.68 -1.16 -0.83
N SER A 165 1.97 -1.21 -1.13
CA SER A 165 2.99 -0.47 -0.40
C SER A 165 2.89 1.01 -0.73
N THR A 166 2.69 1.83 0.30
CA THR A 166 2.61 3.29 0.24
C THR A 166 3.55 3.90 1.27
N SER A 167 3.79 5.21 1.21
CA SER A 167 4.61 5.92 2.18
C SER A 167 3.92 7.18 2.65
N TYR A 168 3.99 7.46 3.95
CA TYR A 168 3.50 8.73 4.51
C TYR A 168 4.53 9.87 4.35
N ASN A 169 5.81 9.55 4.19
CA ASN A 169 6.90 10.54 4.11
C ASN A 169 7.47 10.69 2.69
N ASN A 170 6.71 10.31 1.67
CA ASN A 170 7.09 10.45 0.27
C ASN A 170 8.40 9.73 -0.09
N PHE A 171 8.75 8.65 0.60
CA PHE A 171 9.98 7.88 0.43
C PHE A 171 11.28 8.67 0.68
N LYS A 172 11.24 9.79 1.40
CA LYS A 172 12.41 10.66 1.64
C LYS A 172 13.64 9.92 2.20
N ASN A 173 13.40 8.89 3.00
CA ASN A 173 14.46 8.10 3.63
C ASN A 173 14.80 6.80 2.87
N ALA A 174 14.24 6.60 1.69
CA ALA A 174 14.52 5.41 0.89
C ALA A 174 15.93 5.47 0.30
N THR A 175 16.69 4.39 0.41
CA THR A 175 18.07 4.28 -0.14
C THR A 175 18.11 4.54 -1.65
N ASN A 176 16.99 4.33 -2.36
CA ASN A 176 16.82 4.54 -3.79
C ASN A 176 15.67 5.49 -4.08
N ALA A 177 15.51 6.56 -3.26
CA ALA A 177 14.42 7.52 -3.40
C ALA A 177 14.27 8.03 -4.84
N ASP A 178 15.37 8.41 -5.48
CA ASP A 178 15.38 8.90 -6.86
C ASP A 178 14.83 7.89 -7.88
N THR A 179 15.05 6.59 -7.65
CA THR A 179 14.53 5.54 -8.53
C THR A 179 13.02 5.44 -8.44
N PHE A 180 12.45 5.61 -7.25
CA PHE A 180 10.99 5.59 -7.06
C PHE A 180 10.36 6.91 -7.51
N THR A 181 10.87 8.02 -7.04
CA THR A 181 10.30 9.36 -7.31
C THR A 181 10.39 9.77 -8.77
N SER A 182 11.25 9.14 -9.57
CA SER A 182 11.37 9.36 -11.01
C SER A 182 10.42 8.53 -11.87
N ARG A 183 9.54 7.71 -11.28
CA ARG A 183 8.54 6.94 -12.04
C ARG A 183 7.50 7.87 -12.67
N GLU A 184 6.82 7.37 -13.70
CA GLU A 184 5.90 8.15 -14.53
C GLU A 184 4.66 8.65 -13.77
N VAL A 185 4.22 7.88 -12.77
CA VAL A 185 2.99 8.16 -12.03
C VAL A 185 3.29 8.27 -10.54
N LYS A 186 2.92 9.41 -9.96
CA LYS A 186 2.79 9.60 -8.53
C LYS A 186 1.32 9.41 -8.16
N ILE A 187 1.03 8.55 -7.22
CA ILE A 187 -0.33 8.34 -6.70
C ILE A 187 -0.37 8.89 -5.28
N THR A 188 -1.26 9.85 -5.05
CA THR A 188 -1.55 10.38 -3.71
C THR A 188 -2.86 9.79 -3.23
N TYR A 189 -2.81 8.90 -2.25
CA TYR A 189 -3.97 8.33 -1.59
C TYR A 189 -4.38 9.20 -0.41
N LYS A 190 -5.57 9.77 -0.47
CA LYS A 190 -6.25 10.41 0.66
C LYS A 190 -6.92 9.31 1.48
N ALA A 191 -6.16 8.69 2.37
CA ALA A 191 -6.62 7.59 3.19
C ALA A 191 -7.40 8.12 4.39
N LYS A 192 -8.64 7.68 4.55
CA LYS A 192 -9.51 8.03 5.68
C LYS A 192 -9.17 7.19 6.90
N ALA A 193 -9.63 7.62 8.06
CA ALA A 193 -9.47 6.88 9.32
C ALA A 193 -10.02 5.44 9.27
N SER A 194 -11.01 5.18 8.42
CA SER A 194 -11.60 3.85 8.21
C SER A 194 -10.82 2.96 7.24
N THR A 195 -9.83 3.50 6.52
CA THR A 195 -9.03 2.75 5.54
C THR A 195 -8.35 1.56 6.20
N GLN A 196 -8.44 0.38 5.57
CA GLN A 196 -7.77 -0.83 6.03
C GLN A 196 -6.28 -0.75 5.70
N ALA A 197 -5.46 -0.80 6.72
CA ALA A 197 -4.02 -0.63 6.58
C ALA A 197 -3.25 -1.40 7.65
N LEU A 198 -1.98 -1.64 7.39
CA LEU A 198 -1.02 -2.17 8.35
C LEU A 198 0.26 -1.35 8.30
N MET A 199 0.76 -0.97 9.47
CA MET A 199 2.10 -0.40 9.63
C MET A 199 3.06 -1.54 9.95
N PRO A 200 4.07 -1.80 9.07
CA PRO A 200 4.84 -3.03 9.17
C PRO A 200 5.83 -3.09 10.33
N GLY A 201 6.10 -1.99 11.01
CA GLY A 201 7.10 -1.97 12.07
C GLY A 201 8.52 -1.73 11.55
N ASP A 202 9.56 -2.02 12.36
CA ASP A 202 10.99 -1.77 12.05
C ASP A 202 11.60 -2.78 11.07
N GLY A 203 10.87 -3.16 10.07
CA GLY A 203 11.43 -3.90 8.93
C GLY A 203 12.15 -2.95 7.96
N PRO A 204 12.69 -3.49 6.87
CA PRO A 204 13.24 -2.68 5.77
C PRO A 204 12.29 -1.59 5.28
N GLY A 205 10.99 -1.85 5.33
CA GLY A 205 9.94 -0.90 4.98
C GLY A 205 9.70 0.19 6.02
N GLY A 206 9.90 -0.08 7.30
CA GLY A 206 9.70 0.90 8.38
C GLY A 206 10.57 2.14 8.25
N ARG A 207 11.75 2.01 7.65
CA ARG A 207 12.66 3.14 7.37
C ARG A 207 12.10 4.14 6.36
N PHE A 208 11.10 3.76 5.59
CA PHE A 208 10.54 4.56 4.49
C PHE A 208 9.19 5.15 4.84
N GLY A 209 8.76 5.04 6.09
CA GLY A 209 7.40 5.44 6.48
C GLY A 209 6.35 4.61 5.76
N GLU A 210 6.60 3.31 5.59
CA GLU A 210 5.72 2.44 4.82
C GLU A 210 4.42 2.15 5.54
N ILE A 211 3.35 2.25 4.79
CA ILE A 211 2.00 1.84 5.20
C ILE A 211 1.46 0.93 4.10
N LEU A 212 1.07 -0.27 4.48
CA LEU A 212 0.45 -1.23 3.59
C LEU A 212 -1.06 -0.98 3.56
N LEU A 213 -1.61 -0.64 2.40
CA LEU A 213 -3.04 -0.62 2.15
C LEU A 213 -3.45 -1.95 1.54
N GLY A 214 -4.56 -2.53 1.99
CA GLY A 214 -4.97 -3.81 1.42
C GLY A 214 -6.34 -4.25 1.88
N PRO A 215 -6.78 -5.42 1.39
CA PRO A 215 -7.99 -6.04 1.92
C PRO A 215 -7.76 -6.44 3.36
N SER A 216 -8.81 -6.32 4.17
CA SER A 216 -8.86 -6.91 5.50
C SER A 216 -9.60 -8.24 5.44
N GLY A 217 -9.05 -9.25 6.09
CA GLY A 217 -9.74 -10.54 6.23
C GLY A 217 -11.12 -10.42 6.90
N THR A 218 -11.36 -9.33 7.64
CA THR A 218 -12.63 -9.12 8.36
C THR A 218 -13.56 -8.10 7.70
N LYS A 219 -13.04 -7.14 6.92
CA LYS A 219 -13.82 -6.00 6.38
C LYS A 219 -13.84 -5.91 4.84
N GLY A 220 -13.12 -6.80 4.16
CA GLY A 220 -13.06 -6.78 2.70
C GLY A 220 -12.09 -5.74 2.14
N HIS A 221 -12.37 -5.25 0.93
CA HIS A 221 -11.46 -4.39 0.17
C HIS A 221 -11.70 -2.90 0.45
N ASN A 222 -10.63 -2.12 0.47
CA ASN A 222 -10.72 -0.66 0.35
C ASN A 222 -11.33 -0.29 -1.01
N THR A 223 -12.11 0.77 -1.02
CA THR A 223 -12.63 1.38 -2.25
C THR A 223 -11.79 2.60 -2.60
N TYR A 224 -11.40 2.70 -3.84
CA TYR A 224 -10.54 3.76 -4.36
C TYR A 224 -11.31 4.60 -5.38
N LYS A 225 -11.39 5.92 -5.17
CA LYS A 225 -12.03 6.87 -6.09
C LYS A 225 -11.02 7.89 -6.58
N ILE A 226 -10.82 7.98 -7.89
CA ILE A 226 -9.96 9.01 -8.50
C ILE A 226 -10.69 10.36 -8.43
N VAL A 227 -10.07 11.33 -7.77
CA VAL A 227 -10.66 12.66 -7.56
C VAL A 227 -9.94 13.77 -8.30
N ASP A 228 -8.67 13.57 -8.66
CA ASP A 228 -7.93 14.52 -9.48
C ASP A 228 -6.82 13.85 -10.30
N VAL A 229 -6.46 14.48 -11.40
CA VAL A 229 -5.30 14.14 -12.25
C VAL A 229 -4.62 15.42 -12.67
N LYS A 230 -3.31 15.55 -12.37
CA LYS A 230 -2.51 16.74 -12.66
C LYS A 230 -1.05 16.39 -12.95
N THR A 231 -0.24 17.35 -13.33
CA THR A 231 1.21 17.18 -13.42
C THR A 231 1.88 17.57 -12.11
N THR A 232 2.98 16.88 -11.76
CA THR A 232 3.82 17.29 -10.63
C THR A 232 4.83 18.39 -11.01
N GLY A 233 5.02 18.63 -12.31
CA GLY A 233 6.12 19.47 -12.83
C GLY A 233 7.48 18.76 -12.83
N GLN A 234 7.58 17.55 -12.29
CA GLN A 234 8.82 16.78 -12.28
C GLN A 234 8.99 15.96 -13.56
N LYS A 235 10.25 15.67 -13.87
CA LYS A 235 10.62 14.81 -14.98
C LYS A 235 10.53 13.34 -14.54
N ALA A 236 9.91 12.51 -15.38
CA ALA A 236 9.80 11.08 -15.16
C ALA A 236 10.67 10.27 -16.12
N ARG A 237 11.04 9.07 -15.69
CA ARG A 237 11.76 8.08 -16.49
C ARG A 237 10.80 6.97 -16.91
N PRO A 238 10.77 6.60 -18.20
CA PRO A 238 9.94 5.50 -18.66
C PRO A 238 10.40 4.16 -18.10
N LYS A 239 9.47 3.23 -17.97
CA LYS A 239 9.73 1.84 -17.55
C LYS A 239 10.74 1.19 -18.51
N GLY A 240 11.72 0.49 -17.97
CA GLY A 240 12.69 -0.29 -18.77
C GLY A 240 13.98 0.42 -19.12
N GLY A 241 14.24 1.61 -18.59
CA GLY A 241 15.55 2.27 -18.74
C GLY A 241 15.94 2.51 -20.20
N SER A 242 14.97 2.58 -21.11
CA SER A 242 15.22 2.91 -22.50
C SER A 242 16.01 4.22 -22.56
N THR A 243 17.15 4.19 -23.25
CA THR A 243 18.01 5.34 -23.54
C THR A 243 17.32 6.37 -24.46
N SER A 244 16.02 6.23 -24.69
CA SER A 244 15.26 7.27 -25.34
C SER A 244 15.29 8.51 -24.45
N ASN A 245 15.92 9.58 -24.92
CA ASN A 245 16.00 10.91 -24.27
C ASN A 245 14.61 11.57 -24.10
N ARG A 246 13.52 10.81 -24.09
CA ARG A 246 12.19 11.31 -23.81
C ARG A 246 12.04 11.51 -22.30
N THR A 247 12.20 12.74 -21.90
CA THR A 247 11.81 13.18 -20.57
C THR A 247 10.28 13.31 -20.58
N LEU A 248 9.63 12.42 -19.86
CA LEU A 248 8.19 12.52 -19.63
C LEU A 248 7.92 13.44 -18.44
N THR A 249 6.80 14.14 -18.46
CA THR A 249 6.32 14.85 -17.27
C THR A 249 5.58 13.86 -16.38
N GLN A 250 5.93 13.82 -15.10
CA GLN A 250 5.27 12.94 -14.14
C GLN A 250 3.81 13.37 -13.93
N ILE A 251 2.92 12.40 -13.97
CA ILE A 251 1.50 12.57 -13.70
C ILE A 251 1.22 12.26 -12.22
N GLU A 252 0.50 13.13 -11.54
CA GLU A 252 -0.04 12.85 -10.22
C GLU A 252 -1.52 12.49 -10.33
N VAL A 253 -1.88 11.35 -9.76
CA VAL A 253 -3.26 10.89 -9.61
C VAL A 253 -3.63 10.96 -8.13
N VAL A 254 -4.67 11.71 -7.81
CA VAL A 254 -5.19 11.82 -6.44
C VAL A 254 -6.37 10.88 -6.27
N VAL A 255 -6.31 10.04 -5.25
CA VAL A 255 -7.27 8.97 -4.98
C VAL A 255 -7.79 9.09 -3.55
N GLU A 256 -9.08 9.14 -3.38
CA GLU A 256 -9.72 8.94 -2.07
C GLU A 256 -9.85 7.45 -1.76
N VAL A 257 -9.58 7.07 -0.51
CA VAL A 257 -9.66 5.69 -0.03
C VAL A 257 -10.71 5.63 1.08
N GLY A 258 -11.67 4.72 0.90
CA GLY A 258 -12.78 4.55 1.84
C GLY A 258 -13.14 3.09 2.08
#